data_68ba49042a2eae34d764f43146438579
#
_entry.id   68ba49042a2eae34d764f43146438579
#
_cell.length_a   1.000
_cell.length_b   1.000
_cell.length_c   1.000
_cell.angle_alpha   90.00
_cell.angle_beta   90.00
_cell.angle_gamma   90.00
#
_symmetry.space_group_name_H-M   'P 1'
#
loop_
_entity.id
_entity.type
_entity.pdbx_description
1 polymer ?
#
loop_
_entity_poly.entity_id
_entity_poly.type
_entity_poly.pdbx_seq_one_letter_code
_entity_poly.pdbx_strand_id
1 'polypeptide(L)'
;MTAVEHPARDGTGGPAGPAVRVPFPVVDEVARHCLQEEEPETVHIEVHLPGRLDPARLTAAFTEALRRHPRILMREAAGPWYRRRYEWELTAEPDLRVVSFPPPSRDALRTARTRALQEAPPLSASPPIRLEVVRGAGPAVGSEATDAVGGPGPEHTPGGHRETPDGRRAPAPEGAGRRAPRPDPSRAPARPATPENTGDPARPAPPEGTTTPGSTGDPAARAGTLESTREPKARTATPEDTGDPARKGTVLFLTINHTALDGPACLRVLATAAELYGGRDNTPSAPPVRTPDTPEPASGKAPSTWTPPARVAPGSPEASPGNGLIVTELGVPRRPKGSPYTVNDQLMAATALMVAHWNREHGARPRPLRITMPVDDRPRGTDMPIGNGTRLVEVTFAPEEVDASRMGELLRRTATRTRALKSADRPQLGHGAALLTAPVVPVAWRATATRGLRRAAGPWTSTVLLSNIGRIPYALDFGEEAGRAHAVWFSAPARTPRGLTVTTASTAGRLHLALRWSRSLLGHGDGAHLRDLFEHYLHATQEREATGG
;
A
#
# COMPACT_ATOMS: atom_id res chain seq x y z
N MET A 1 5.82 9.01 21.32
CA MET A 1 6.84 9.56 20.40
C MET A 1 7.16 10.96 20.88
N THR A 2 8.35 11.18 21.41
CA THR A 2 8.82 12.50 21.84
C THR A 2 9.12 13.34 20.61
N ALA A 3 8.44 14.47 20.47
CA ALA A 3 8.76 15.48 19.46
C ALA A 3 10.19 15.95 19.72
N VAL A 4 11.07 15.84 18.74
CA VAL A 4 12.41 16.43 18.80
C VAL A 4 12.26 17.89 18.38
N GLU A 5 12.22 18.79 19.34
CA GLU A 5 12.32 20.25 19.08
C GLU A 5 13.70 20.57 18.51
N HIS A 6 13.74 21.22 17.37
CA HIS A 6 14.96 21.80 16.82
C HIS A 6 15.23 23.15 17.51
N PRO A 7 16.44 23.41 17.99
CA PRO A 7 16.81 24.74 18.43
C PRO A 7 16.81 25.73 17.24
N ALA A 8 16.17 26.87 17.43
CA ALA A 8 16.25 27.99 16.49
C ALA A 8 17.72 28.38 16.28
N ARG A 9 18.17 28.45 15.03
CA ARG A 9 19.52 28.92 14.69
C ARG A 9 19.50 30.43 14.50
N ASP A 10 20.19 31.13 15.41
CA ASP A 10 20.68 32.47 15.16
C ASP A 10 21.81 32.44 14.13
N GLY A 11 21.67 33.22 13.06
CA GLY A 11 22.57 33.23 11.91
C GLY A 11 23.93 33.89 12.19
N THR A 12 24.88 33.11 12.69
CA THR A 12 26.31 33.43 12.64
C THR A 12 27.06 32.16 12.26
N GLY A 13 27.77 32.21 11.14
CA GLY A 13 28.53 31.09 10.57
C GLY A 13 29.67 30.58 11.47
N GLY A 14 29.32 29.83 12.49
CA GLY A 14 30.22 29.00 13.26
C GLY A 14 30.39 27.60 12.65
N PRO A 15 31.42 26.82 13.01
CA PRO A 15 31.59 25.47 12.54
C PRO A 15 30.32 24.66 12.79
N ALA A 16 29.88 23.92 11.77
CA ALA A 16 28.68 23.09 11.86
C ALA A 16 28.73 22.24 13.14
N GLY A 17 27.81 22.48 14.06
CA GLY A 17 27.71 21.68 15.28
C GLY A 17 27.57 20.19 14.97
N PRO A 18 27.82 19.30 15.94
CA PRO A 18 27.77 17.85 15.70
C PRO A 18 26.39 17.50 15.11
N ALA A 19 26.41 16.69 14.03
CA ALA A 19 25.19 16.25 13.36
C ALA A 19 24.26 15.56 14.37
N VAL A 20 22.99 15.95 14.37
CA VAL A 20 21.99 15.37 15.26
C VAL A 20 21.71 13.93 14.83
N ARG A 21 21.95 12.97 15.72
CA ARG A 21 21.68 11.55 15.48
C ARG A 21 20.50 11.07 16.32
N VAL A 22 19.62 10.31 15.68
CA VAL A 22 18.41 9.75 16.30
C VAL A 22 18.41 8.25 16.06
N PRO A 23 18.22 7.41 17.10
CA PRO A 23 18.14 5.96 16.91
C PRO A 23 17.01 5.58 15.94
N PHE A 24 17.24 4.53 15.13
CA PHE A 24 16.16 3.98 14.31
C PHE A 24 14.99 3.55 15.19
N PRO A 25 13.74 3.93 14.82
CA PRO A 25 12.56 3.25 15.33
C PRO A 25 12.62 1.74 15.02
N VAL A 26 11.95 0.94 15.85
CA VAL A 26 11.89 -0.52 15.68
C VAL A 26 11.45 -0.92 14.25
N VAL A 27 10.49 -0.18 13.69
CA VAL A 27 9.98 -0.41 12.32
C VAL A 27 11.07 -0.23 11.28
N ASP A 28 11.83 0.87 11.36
CA ASP A 28 12.90 1.20 10.42
C ASP A 28 14.02 0.16 10.50
N GLU A 29 14.40 -0.26 11.72
CA GLU A 29 15.45 -1.27 11.90
C GLU A 29 15.05 -2.63 11.34
N VAL A 30 13.82 -3.10 11.60
CA VAL A 30 13.31 -4.35 11.04
C VAL A 30 13.23 -4.27 9.52
N ALA A 31 12.74 -3.16 8.96
CA ALA A 31 12.72 -2.94 7.52
C ALA A 31 14.14 -2.99 6.92
N ARG A 32 15.11 -2.32 7.57
CA ARG A 32 16.53 -2.31 7.17
C ARG A 32 17.14 -3.71 7.15
N HIS A 33 16.83 -4.55 8.16
CA HIS A 33 17.30 -5.94 8.20
C HIS A 33 16.71 -6.81 7.10
N CYS A 34 15.57 -6.44 6.56
CA CYS A 34 14.80 -7.20 5.59
C CYS A 34 14.98 -6.73 4.14
N LEU A 35 15.87 -5.79 3.87
CA LEU A 35 16.12 -5.32 2.51
C LEU A 35 16.55 -6.47 1.58
N GLN A 36 16.07 -6.41 0.34
CA GLN A 36 16.38 -7.33 -0.75
C GLN A 36 16.77 -6.50 -1.96
N GLU A 37 17.83 -6.89 -2.66
CA GLU A 37 18.31 -6.17 -3.84
C GLU A 37 17.37 -6.36 -5.03
N GLU A 38 16.84 -7.56 -5.22
CA GLU A 38 15.97 -7.91 -6.35
C GLU A 38 14.57 -7.30 -6.25
N GLU A 39 14.06 -7.10 -5.03
CA GLU A 39 12.73 -6.54 -4.76
C GLU A 39 12.86 -5.34 -3.81
N PRO A 40 13.25 -4.16 -4.30
CA PRO A 40 13.55 -3.01 -3.47
C PRO A 40 12.31 -2.52 -2.70
N GLU A 41 12.53 -2.12 -1.45
CA GLU A 41 11.51 -1.53 -0.56
C GLU A 41 11.19 -0.10 -0.97
N THR A 42 10.55 0.06 -2.12
CA THR A 42 10.13 1.37 -2.62
C THR A 42 8.63 1.57 -2.50
N VAL A 43 8.24 2.72 -1.98
CA VAL A 43 6.90 3.30 -2.21
C VAL A 43 7.05 4.35 -3.29
N HIS A 44 6.11 4.46 -4.20
CA HIS A 44 6.05 5.62 -5.08
C HIS A 44 4.67 6.26 -5.10
N ILE A 45 4.69 7.56 -5.34
CA ILE A 45 3.52 8.41 -5.48
C ILE A 45 3.60 9.06 -6.85
N GLU A 46 2.56 8.88 -7.63
CA GLU A 46 2.43 9.45 -8.97
C GLU A 46 1.29 10.46 -8.96
N VAL A 47 1.58 11.75 -9.20
CA VAL A 47 0.63 12.85 -9.17
C VAL A 47 0.50 13.45 -10.56
N HIS A 48 -0.69 13.42 -11.14
CA HIS A 48 -0.98 13.97 -12.46
C HIS A 48 -1.59 15.37 -12.37
N LEU A 49 -0.94 16.31 -13.05
CA LEU A 49 -1.35 17.70 -13.17
C LEU A 49 -1.75 18.02 -14.62
N PRO A 50 -2.79 18.83 -14.84
CA PRO A 50 -3.24 19.17 -16.18
C PRO A 50 -2.29 20.14 -16.93
N GLY A 51 -1.53 20.94 -16.17
CA GLY A 51 -0.67 21.97 -16.71
C GLY A 51 0.81 21.67 -16.58
N ARG A 52 1.62 22.72 -16.74
CA ARG A 52 3.09 22.65 -16.71
C ARG A 52 3.65 23.25 -15.43
N LEU A 53 4.77 22.71 -14.99
CA LEU A 53 5.53 23.22 -13.87
C LEU A 53 6.81 23.89 -14.35
N ASP A 54 7.10 25.08 -13.81
CA ASP A 54 8.40 25.72 -13.96
C ASP A 54 9.46 24.96 -13.14
N PRO A 55 10.57 24.53 -13.75
CA PRO A 55 11.57 23.73 -13.08
C PRO A 55 12.28 24.42 -11.91
N ALA A 56 12.61 25.70 -12.08
CA ALA A 56 13.35 26.43 -11.06
C ALA A 56 12.45 26.71 -9.84
N ARG A 57 11.22 27.17 -10.10
CA ARG A 57 10.20 27.41 -9.07
C ARG A 57 9.84 26.13 -8.30
N LEU A 58 9.67 24.99 -9.01
CA LEU A 58 9.38 23.72 -8.34
C LEU A 58 10.56 23.25 -7.49
N THR A 59 11.79 23.36 -7.99
CA THR A 59 12.98 22.98 -7.22
C THR A 59 13.10 23.83 -5.95
N ALA A 60 12.88 25.13 -6.04
CA ALA A 60 12.90 26.03 -4.89
C ALA A 60 11.78 25.69 -3.88
N ALA A 61 10.54 25.51 -4.35
CA ALA A 61 9.39 25.17 -3.52
C ALA A 61 9.57 23.81 -2.83
N PHE A 62 10.09 22.81 -3.54
CA PHE A 62 10.32 21.49 -2.97
C PHE A 62 11.46 21.48 -1.96
N THR A 63 12.56 22.21 -2.22
CA THR A 63 13.66 22.36 -1.26
C THR A 63 13.19 23.06 0.01
N GLU A 64 12.39 24.10 -0.11
CA GLU A 64 11.81 24.78 1.05
C GLU A 64 10.81 23.90 1.80
N ALA A 65 10.03 23.07 1.10
CA ALA A 65 9.16 22.09 1.73
C ALA A 65 9.95 21.06 2.56
N LEU A 66 11.12 20.62 2.06
CA LEU A 66 12.00 19.74 2.82
C LEU A 66 12.52 20.40 4.10
N ARG A 67 12.88 21.70 4.04
CA ARG A 67 13.32 22.46 5.23
C ARG A 67 12.21 22.62 6.27
N ARG A 68 10.95 22.80 5.83
CA ARG A 68 9.77 22.85 6.73
C ARG A 68 9.43 21.53 7.37
N HIS A 69 9.94 20.42 6.81
CA HIS A 69 9.78 19.08 7.34
C HIS A 69 11.13 18.44 7.65
N PRO A 70 11.92 18.98 8.59
CA PRO A 70 13.32 18.61 8.78
C PRO A 70 13.53 17.12 9.08
N ARG A 71 12.51 16.42 9.58
CA ARG A 71 12.60 14.96 9.83
C ARG A 71 12.73 14.13 8.53
N ILE A 72 12.40 14.69 7.35
CA ILE A 72 12.63 14.01 6.06
C ILE A 72 14.10 14.10 5.63
N LEU A 73 14.82 15.17 6.07
CA LEU A 73 16.23 15.37 5.80
C LEU A 73 17.08 14.49 6.71
N MET A 74 17.15 13.21 6.34
CA MET A 74 17.87 12.20 7.11
C MET A 74 18.57 11.19 6.20
N ARG A 75 19.67 10.64 6.70
CA ARG A 75 20.38 9.52 6.10
C ARG A 75 20.80 8.52 7.17
N GLU A 76 21.05 7.27 6.78
CA GLU A 76 21.65 6.28 7.69
C GLU A 76 23.04 6.75 8.08
N ALA A 77 23.29 6.95 9.38
CA ALA A 77 24.60 7.35 9.87
C ALA A 77 25.62 6.26 9.60
N ALA A 78 26.79 6.63 9.09
CA ALA A 78 27.92 5.73 8.95
C ALA A 78 28.34 5.20 10.34
N GLY A 79 28.77 3.95 10.38
CA GLY A 79 29.23 3.35 11.62
C GLY A 79 29.92 2.00 11.40
N PRO A 80 30.69 1.52 12.41
CA PRO A 80 31.42 0.26 12.30
C PRO A 80 30.45 -0.93 12.23
N TRP A 81 30.92 -2.06 11.68
CA TRP A 81 30.11 -3.28 11.56
C TRP A 81 29.62 -3.85 12.92
N TYR A 82 30.33 -3.54 14.00
CA TYR A 82 30.00 -3.97 15.37
C TYR A 82 29.08 -2.98 16.12
N ARG A 83 28.58 -1.92 15.46
CA ARG A 83 27.63 -0.99 16.08
C ARG A 83 26.43 -1.74 16.63
N ARG A 84 25.91 -1.27 17.75
CA ARG A 84 24.76 -1.88 18.44
C ARG A 84 23.44 -1.24 18.08
N ARG A 85 23.44 -0.11 17.34
CA ARG A 85 22.25 0.62 16.89
C ARG A 85 22.46 1.17 15.50
N TYR A 86 21.41 1.20 14.71
CA TYR A 86 21.33 2.08 13.57
C TYR A 86 20.85 3.45 14.04
N GLU A 87 21.31 4.49 13.39
CA GLU A 87 20.94 5.88 13.69
C GLU A 87 20.65 6.62 12.39
N TRP A 88 19.62 7.44 12.41
CA TRP A 88 19.39 8.48 11.43
C TRP A 88 20.22 9.69 11.78
N GLU A 89 21.04 10.17 10.84
CA GLU A 89 21.71 11.45 10.92
C GLU A 89 20.87 12.48 10.21
N LEU A 90 20.41 13.50 10.96
CA LEU A 90 19.61 14.58 10.42
C LEU A 90 20.54 15.60 9.75
N THR A 91 20.20 16.03 8.53
CA THR A 91 20.95 17.00 7.75
C THR A 91 20.18 18.32 7.65
N ALA A 92 20.88 19.43 7.47
CA ALA A 92 20.26 20.74 7.25
C ALA A 92 19.74 20.91 5.82
N GLU A 93 20.42 20.26 4.89
CA GLU A 93 20.17 20.36 3.44
C GLU A 93 20.23 18.97 2.79
N PRO A 94 19.63 18.78 1.63
CA PRO A 94 19.76 17.57 0.84
C PRO A 94 21.22 17.31 0.41
N ASP A 95 21.68 16.05 0.52
CA ASP A 95 23.01 15.64 0.02
C ASP A 95 23.06 15.53 -1.50
N LEU A 96 21.91 15.27 -2.12
CA LEU A 96 21.77 15.03 -3.55
C LEU A 96 20.68 15.94 -4.15
N ARG A 97 20.73 16.11 -5.46
CA ARG A 97 19.65 16.74 -6.20
C ARG A 97 18.40 15.85 -6.18
N VAL A 98 17.43 16.22 -5.35
CA VAL A 98 16.20 15.41 -5.14
C VAL A 98 15.27 15.50 -6.34
N VAL A 99 15.16 16.70 -6.97
CA VAL A 99 14.26 16.96 -8.10
C VAL A 99 15.02 16.82 -9.41
N SER A 100 14.51 16.02 -10.32
CA SER A 100 15.07 15.81 -11.65
C SER A 100 14.01 16.01 -12.74
N PHE A 101 14.46 16.42 -13.93
CA PHE A 101 13.62 16.71 -15.09
C PHE A 101 14.11 15.87 -16.27
N PRO A 102 13.67 14.60 -16.38
CA PRO A 102 14.02 13.75 -17.51
C PRO A 102 13.61 14.39 -18.85
N PRO A 103 14.36 14.16 -19.93
CA PRO A 103 13.99 14.64 -21.24
C PRO A 103 12.60 14.10 -21.63
N PRO A 104 11.75 14.91 -22.30
CA PRO A 104 10.44 14.47 -22.74
C PRO A 104 10.56 13.29 -23.71
N SER A 105 9.86 12.21 -23.42
CA SER A 105 9.74 11.06 -24.33
C SER A 105 8.37 10.40 -24.12
N ARG A 106 7.93 9.61 -25.12
CA ARG A 106 6.70 8.83 -25.01
C ARG A 106 6.76 7.82 -23.87
N ASP A 107 7.96 7.35 -23.55
CA ASP A 107 8.22 6.32 -22.53
C ASP A 107 8.70 6.87 -21.20
N ALA A 108 8.76 8.18 -21.04
CA ALA A 108 9.34 8.81 -19.85
C ALA A 108 8.65 8.34 -18.55
N LEU A 109 7.32 8.24 -18.55
CA LEU A 109 6.56 7.74 -17.40
C LEU A 109 6.80 6.24 -17.15
N ARG A 110 6.82 5.44 -18.22
CA ARG A 110 7.17 4.02 -18.12
C ARG A 110 8.57 3.82 -17.55
N THR A 111 9.54 4.60 -18.03
CA THR A 111 10.93 4.57 -17.53
C THR A 111 11.00 4.96 -16.05
N ALA A 112 10.27 6.01 -15.62
CA ALA A 112 10.21 6.41 -14.21
C ALA A 112 9.61 5.31 -13.33
N ARG A 113 8.53 4.67 -13.76
CA ARG A 113 7.91 3.52 -13.07
C ARG A 113 8.88 2.34 -12.97
N THR A 114 9.53 1.98 -14.08
CA THR A 114 10.52 0.87 -14.09
C THR A 114 11.67 1.16 -13.14
N ARG A 115 12.23 2.37 -13.16
CA ARG A 115 13.29 2.77 -12.24
C ARG A 115 12.85 2.70 -10.77
N ALA A 116 11.63 3.14 -10.46
CA ALA A 116 11.09 3.07 -9.10
C ALA A 116 10.91 1.63 -8.59
N LEU A 117 10.64 0.68 -9.50
CA LEU A 117 10.51 -0.73 -9.17
C LEU A 117 11.86 -1.45 -9.01
N GLN A 118 12.93 -0.91 -9.60
CA GLN A 118 14.26 -1.52 -9.62
C GLN A 118 15.23 -0.87 -8.64
N GLU A 119 15.09 0.43 -8.36
CA GLU A 119 16.08 1.21 -7.63
C GLU A 119 15.43 1.97 -6.45
N ALA A 120 15.79 1.62 -5.23
CA ALA A 120 15.46 2.42 -4.06
C ALA A 120 16.43 3.61 -3.93
N PRO A 121 15.95 4.81 -3.61
CA PRO A 121 16.83 5.89 -3.18
C PRO A 121 17.74 5.44 -2.03
N PRO A 122 19.04 5.75 -2.06
CA PRO A 122 19.99 5.21 -1.09
C PRO A 122 19.72 5.75 0.32
N LEU A 123 19.76 4.88 1.33
CA LEU A 123 19.64 5.30 2.73
C LEU A 123 20.85 6.11 3.21
N SER A 124 21.98 6.01 2.52
CA SER A 124 23.20 6.76 2.82
C SER A 124 23.18 8.22 2.35
N ALA A 125 22.15 8.64 1.63
CA ALA A 125 21.96 10.01 1.18
C ALA A 125 20.68 10.63 1.77
N SER A 126 20.73 11.92 2.04
CA SER A 126 19.61 12.71 2.57
C SER A 126 18.97 13.57 1.48
N PRO A 127 17.64 13.58 1.38
CA PRO A 127 16.70 12.61 1.94
C PRO A 127 16.65 11.32 1.11
N PRO A 128 16.20 10.18 1.64
CA PRO A 128 16.10 8.92 0.91
C PRO A 128 14.86 8.88 -0.01
N ILE A 129 14.73 9.91 -0.85
CA ILE A 129 13.65 10.08 -1.84
C ILE A 129 14.21 10.61 -3.17
N ARG A 130 13.44 10.45 -4.25
CA ARG A 130 13.73 10.99 -5.58
C ARG A 130 12.43 11.47 -6.21
N LEU A 131 12.40 12.72 -6.69
CA LEU A 131 11.29 13.30 -7.44
C LEU A 131 11.68 13.49 -8.90
N GLU A 132 10.98 12.81 -9.79
CA GLU A 132 11.11 12.94 -11.25
C GLU A 132 9.91 13.69 -11.80
N VAL A 133 10.16 14.73 -12.59
CA VAL A 133 9.11 15.54 -13.22
C VAL A 133 8.99 15.13 -14.68
N VAL A 134 8.01 14.29 -14.98
CA VAL A 134 7.79 13.76 -16.33
C VAL A 134 6.85 14.68 -17.08
N ARG A 135 7.30 15.18 -18.25
CA ARG A 135 6.53 16.07 -19.11
C ARG A 135 5.95 15.31 -20.31
N GLY A 136 4.81 15.75 -20.78
CA GLY A 136 4.20 15.20 -21.98
C GLY A 136 3.54 13.84 -21.80
N ALA A 137 3.34 13.38 -20.55
CA ALA A 137 2.50 12.24 -20.26
C ALA A 137 1.05 12.61 -20.55
N GLY A 138 0.44 11.98 -21.54
CA GLY A 138 -1.01 12.09 -21.81
C GLY A 138 -1.81 11.53 -20.61
N PRO A 139 -3.16 11.67 -20.62
CA PRO A 139 -4.00 11.07 -19.59
C PRO A 139 -3.69 9.57 -19.51
N ALA A 140 -3.46 9.08 -18.29
CA ALA A 140 -3.13 7.69 -18.02
C ALA A 140 -4.39 6.82 -18.18
N VAL A 141 -4.80 6.58 -19.40
CA VAL A 141 -5.81 5.56 -19.71
C VAL A 141 -5.05 4.31 -20.12
N GLY A 142 -5.06 3.28 -19.25
CA GLY A 142 -4.60 1.93 -19.57
C GLY A 142 -3.12 1.80 -19.95
N SER A 143 -2.21 2.55 -19.33
CA SER A 143 -0.77 2.41 -19.61
C SER A 143 -0.22 1.18 -18.91
N GLU A 144 -0.19 0.08 -19.63
CA GLU A 144 0.53 -1.13 -19.29
C GLU A 144 2.04 -0.83 -19.26
N ALA A 145 2.70 -1.10 -18.14
CA ALA A 145 4.15 -1.15 -18.09
C ALA A 145 4.61 -2.46 -18.75
N THR A 146 4.59 -2.50 -20.08
CA THR A 146 5.11 -3.63 -20.84
C THR A 146 6.63 -3.56 -20.85
N ASP A 147 7.26 -4.51 -20.25
CA ASP A 147 8.69 -4.75 -20.36
C ASP A 147 9.04 -5.29 -21.73
N ALA A 148 9.59 -4.43 -22.56
CA ALA A 148 10.44 -4.85 -23.64
C ALA A 148 11.90 -4.62 -23.23
N VAL A 149 12.45 -5.49 -22.40
CA VAL A 149 13.89 -5.73 -22.38
C VAL A 149 14.16 -6.82 -23.40
N GLY A 150 13.96 -6.48 -24.69
CA GLY A 150 14.59 -7.17 -25.80
C GLY A 150 15.97 -6.57 -26.01
N GLY A 151 17.00 -7.14 -25.40
CA GLY A 151 18.37 -6.91 -25.86
C GLY A 151 18.50 -7.41 -27.31
N PRO A 152 19.34 -6.78 -28.15
CA PRO A 152 19.58 -7.27 -29.51
C PRO A 152 20.16 -8.69 -29.43
N GLY A 153 19.38 -9.67 -29.90
CA GLY A 153 19.86 -11.02 -30.11
C GLY A 153 20.95 -11.03 -31.16
N PRO A 154 21.97 -11.88 -31.05
CA PRO A 154 23.01 -11.97 -32.07
C PRO A 154 22.40 -12.46 -33.38
N GLU A 155 22.75 -11.77 -34.49
CA GLU A 155 22.42 -12.13 -35.86
C GLU A 155 22.84 -13.57 -36.15
N HIS A 156 21.88 -14.40 -36.51
CA HIS A 156 22.14 -15.73 -37.06
C HIS A 156 22.58 -15.61 -38.52
N THR A 157 23.83 -15.86 -38.80
CA THR A 157 24.36 -16.19 -40.12
C THR A 157 24.04 -17.65 -40.44
N PRO A 158 23.46 -17.99 -41.57
CA PRO A 158 23.23 -19.38 -41.95
C PRO A 158 24.45 -19.95 -42.70
N GLY A 159 24.97 -21.06 -42.27
CA GLY A 159 26.01 -21.77 -43.05
C GLY A 159 26.62 -22.97 -42.35
N GLY A 160 26.36 -24.16 -42.88
CA GLY A 160 27.29 -25.28 -42.78
C GLY A 160 26.82 -26.56 -42.11
N HIS A 161 26.31 -27.46 -42.91
CA HIS A 161 26.21 -28.90 -42.64
C HIS A 161 27.56 -29.50 -42.21
N ARG A 162 27.57 -30.33 -41.14
CA ARG A 162 28.41 -31.53 -41.11
C ARG A 162 27.99 -32.54 -40.02
N GLU A 163 27.83 -33.71 -40.47
CA GLU A 163 27.75 -35.07 -39.98
C GLU A 163 28.18 -35.40 -38.56
N THR A 164 27.35 -36.29 -37.95
CA THR A 164 27.65 -37.17 -36.80
C THR A 164 28.81 -38.13 -37.09
N PRO A 165 29.54 -38.63 -36.05
CA PRO A 165 29.17 -39.97 -35.56
C PRO A 165 29.37 -40.25 -34.04
N ASP A 166 28.48 -41.10 -33.58
CA ASP A 166 28.74 -42.32 -32.74
C ASP A 166 29.29 -42.26 -31.31
N GLY A 167 28.45 -42.71 -30.39
CA GLY A 167 28.71 -43.79 -29.48
C GLY A 167 29.66 -43.56 -28.28
N ARG A 168 29.10 -43.51 -27.07
CA ARG A 168 29.49 -44.41 -25.98
C ARG A 168 28.63 -44.22 -24.72
N ARG A 169 27.95 -45.28 -24.39
CA ARG A 169 27.33 -45.59 -23.10
C ARG A 169 28.37 -45.84 -22.03
N ALA A 170 28.19 -45.37 -20.81
CA ALA A 170 28.84 -45.94 -19.61
C ALA A 170 27.96 -45.74 -18.38
N PRO A 171 28.06 -46.55 -17.32
CA PRO A 171 26.93 -47.12 -16.61
C PRO A 171 26.68 -46.49 -15.22
N ALA A 172 25.49 -46.83 -14.66
CA ALA A 172 25.10 -46.47 -13.31
C ALA A 172 25.89 -47.27 -12.24
N PRO A 173 26.00 -46.75 -11.01
CA PRO A 173 26.27 -47.62 -9.86
C PRO A 173 25.00 -47.84 -9.02
N GLU A 174 24.72 -49.09 -8.78
CA GLU A 174 23.85 -49.63 -7.74
C GLU A 174 24.48 -49.43 -6.35
N GLY A 175 23.67 -49.30 -5.33
CA GLY A 175 24.13 -49.33 -3.94
C GLY A 175 23.03 -49.14 -2.91
N ALA A 176 22.30 -50.21 -2.60
CA ALA A 176 21.86 -50.73 -1.29
C ALA A 176 21.51 -49.71 -0.16
N GLY A 177 20.32 -49.62 0.18
CA GLY A 177 19.48 -50.15 1.25
C GLY A 177 19.97 -49.99 2.70
N ARG A 178 19.23 -49.22 3.50
CA ARG A 178 18.90 -49.56 4.90
C ARG A 178 17.63 -48.82 5.32
N ARG A 179 16.58 -49.63 5.56
CA ARG A 179 15.35 -49.27 6.26
C ARG A 179 15.65 -49.15 7.77
N ALA A 180 15.21 -48.14 8.43
CA ALA A 180 15.06 -48.06 9.88
C ALA A 180 13.56 -48.05 10.27
N PRO A 181 13.18 -48.60 11.44
CA PRO A 181 11.81 -49.02 11.74
C PRO A 181 10.93 -47.89 12.28
N ARG A 182 9.61 -48.05 12.02
CA ARG A 182 8.52 -47.20 12.53
C ARG A 182 8.31 -47.43 14.03
N PRO A 183 7.97 -46.42 14.83
CA PRO A 183 7.44 -46.61 16.17
C PRO A 183 5.92 -46.73 16.17
N ASP A 184 5.46 -47.60 17.07
CA ASP A 184 4.11 -48.05 17.40
C ASP A 184 3.26 -46.92 18.07
N PRO A 185 1.96 -46.76 17.74
CA PRO A 185 1.08 -45.75 18.32
C PRO A 185 0.16 -46.37 19.40
N SER A 186 0.69 -46.60 20.59
CA SER A 186 -0.17 -46.94 21.75
C SER A 186 0.44 -46.46 23.06
N ARG A 187 0.28 -45.17 23.38
CA ARG A 187 0.33 -44.71 24.78
C ARG A 187 -0.27 -43.31 24.87
N ALA A 188 -1.51 -43.23 25.34
CA ALA A 188 -2.13 -42.01 25.82
C ALA A 188 -1.74 -41.75 27.29
N PRO A 189 -1.44 -40.52 27.69
CA PRO A 189 -1.48 -40.13 29.09
C PRO A 189 -2.74 -39.34 29.46
N ALA A 190 -3.15 -39.55 30.68
CA ALA A 190 -4.38 -39.15 31.34
C ALA A 190 -4.60 -37.64 31.45
N ARG A 191 -5.87 -37.23 31.45
CA ARG A 191 -6.41 -35.92 31.82
C ARG A 191 -6.26 -35.66 33.32
N PRO A 192 -5.99 -34.45 33.75
CA PRO A 192 -6.36 -33.98 35.10
C PRO A 192 -7.68 -33.24 35.11
N ALA A 193 -8.36 -33.34 36.23
CA ALA A 193 -9.72 -32.95 36.53
C ALA A 193 -9.89 -31.44 36.69
N THR A 194 -11.10 -30.97 36.36
CA THR A 194 -11.68 -29.63 36.62
C THR A 194 -12.07 -29.49 38.09
N PRO A 195 -11.96 -28.33 38.72
CA PRO A 195 -12.81 -27.96 39.84
C PRO A 195 -13.94 -27.04 39.43
N GLU A 196 -15.13 -27.41 39.83
CA GLU A 196 -16.34 -26.59 39.91
C GLU A 196 -16.15 -25.44 40.86
N ASN A 197 -16.63 -24.27 40.51
CA ASN A 197 -16.97 -23.27 41.51
C ASN A 197 -18.26 -22.54 41.13
N THR A 198 -19.22 -22.76 41.99
CA THR A 198 -20.52 -22.12 42.12
C THR A 198 -20.40 -20.72 42.68
N GLY A 199 -21.20 -19.78 42.17
CA GLY A 199 -21.35 -18.47 42.85
C GLY A 199 -22.00 -17.40 41.97
N ASP A 200 -23.32 -17.36 41.96
CA ASP A 200 -24.14 -16.24 41.53
C ASP A 200 -24.23 -15.20 42.66
N PRO A 201 -24.14 -13.91 42.40
CA PRO A 201 -25.21 -13.05 42.91
C PRO A 201 -25.62 -11.86 42.00
N ALA A 202 -26.95 -11.77 41.85
CA ALA A 202 -27.79 -10.56 41.96
C ALA A 202 -27.61 -9.40 40.94
N ARG A 203 -28.58 -9.29 40.14
CA ARG A 203 -29.05 -8.17 39.32
C ARG A 203 -29.74 -7.10 40.19
N PRO A 204 -29.58 -5.81 39.95
CA PRO A 204 -30.60 -4.81 40.25
C PRO A 204 -31.26 -4.24 38.97
N ALA A 205 -32.58 -3.92 39.14
CA ALA A 205 -33.54 -3.44 38.17
C ALA A 205 -33.40 -1.93 37.85
N PRO A 206 -34.01 -1.46 36.75
CA PRO A 206 -33.95 -0.08 36.31
C PRO A 206 -35.05 0.79 36.94
N PRO A 207 -34.90 2.12 36.99
CA PRO A 207 -36.01 3.02 37.29
C PRO A 207 -36.73 3.51 36.04
N GLU A 208 -38.05 3.59 36.18
CA GLU A 208 -39.06 4.10 35.25
C GLU A 208 -39.10 5.64 35.19
N GLY A 209 -39.46 6.12 34.01
CA GLY A 209 -40.49 7.15 33.82
C GLY A 209 -40.11 8.62 33.92
N THR A 210 -40.32 9.38 32.84
CA THR A 210 -41.29 10.50 32.86
C THR A 210 -41.50 11.08 31.44
N THR A 211 -42.69 10.99 30.99
CA THR A 211 -43.67 11.81 30.22
C THR A 211 -43.21 13.05 29.43
N THR A 212 -43.77 13.08 28.20
CA THR A 212 -43.98 14.16 27.21
C THR A 212 -44.89 15.31 27.74
N PRO A 213 -44.95 16.52 27.11
CA PRO A 213 -45.78 16.80 25.94
C PRO A 213 -45.15 17.79 24.93
N GLY A 214 -45.35 17.77 23.60
CA GLY A 214 -46.58 18.08 22.87
C GLY A 214 -46.64 19.53 22.39
N SER A 215 -46.48 19.83 21.07
CA SER A 215 -47.18 20.95 20.37
C SER A 215 -46.92 20.82 18.85
N THR A 216 -47.84 20.41 18.14
CA THR A 216 -48.76 20.94 17.08
C THR A 216 -48.28 22.16 16.29
N GLY A 217 -48.29 22.04 14.96
CA GLY A 217 -48.26 23.16 14.04
C GLY A 217 -47.98 22.85 12.58
N ASP A 218 -48.96 22.38 11.84
CA ASP A 218 -49.13 22.54 10.39
C ASP A 218 -50.15 23.69 10.19
N PRO A 219 -50.30 24.41 9.07
CA PRO A 219 -50.35 23.95 7.68
C PRO A 219 -49.98 24.97 6.57
N ALA A 220 -50.23 24.50 5.35
CA ALA A 220 -50.66 25.21 4.13
C ALA A 220 -49.60 25.57 3.09
N ALA A 221 -49.52 24.76 2.07
CA ALA A 221 -50.06 24.94 0.71
C ALA A 221 -49.68 26.22 -0.05
N ARG A 222 -49.00 26.05 -1.16
CA ARG A 222 -49.39 26.67 -2.44
C ARG A 222 -48.76 25.96 -3.64
N ALA A 223 -49.62 25.55 -4.51
CA ALA A 223 -49.38 25.02 -5.85
C ALA A 223 -48.88 26.12 -6.80
N GLY A 224 -48.13 25.72 -7.81
CA GLY A 224 -47.77 26.55 -8.95
C GLY A 224 -47.21 25.67 -10.06
N THR A 225 -48.11 25.21 -10.90
CA THR A 225 -47.90 24.59 -12.22
C THR A 225 -47.22 25.58 -13.17
N LEU A 226 -46.30 25.11 -14.01
CA LEU A 226 -46.30 25.31 -15.45
C LEU A 226 -45.12 24.61 -16.15
N GLU A 227 -45.51 23.88 -17.16
CA GLU A 227 -44.75 23.20 -18.22
C GLU A 227 -43.67 24.09 -18.87
N SER A 228 -42.52 23.49 -19.21
CA SER A 228 -41.93 23.69 -20.54
C SER A 228 -40.96 22.57 -20.88
N THR A 229 -41.42 21.68 -21.70
CA THR A 229 -40.68 20.73 -22.52
C THR A 229 -39.67 21.49 -23.40
N ARG A 230 -38.38 21.23 -23.20
CA ARG A 230 -37.36 21.49 -24.20
C ARG A 230 -36.36 20.33 -24.23
N GLU A 231 -36.48 19.53 -25.30
CA GLU A 231 -35.48 18.55 -25.71
C GLU A 231 -34.12 19.25 -25.94
N PRO A 232 -33.01 18.70 -25.43
CA PRO A 232 -31.71 19.16 -25.87
C PRO A 232 -31.34 18.47 -27.21
N LYS A 233 -31.29 19.26 -28.27
CA LYS A 233 -30.67 18.91 -29.53
C LYS A 233 -29.30 18.30 -29.34
N ALA A 234 -29.13 17.08 -29.84
CA ALA A 234 -27.83 16.44 -30.04
C ALA A 234 -26.89 17.35 -30.83
N ARG A 235 -25.87 17.88 -30.20
CA ARG A 235 -24.73 18.46 -30.87
C ARG A 235 -23.85 17.32 -31.33
N THR A 236 -23.86 17.06 -32.61
CA THR A 236 -22.85 16.30 -33.35
C THR A 236 -21.50 16.96 -33.07
N ALA A 237 -20.69 16.33 -32.25
CA ALA A 237 -19.29 16.69 -32.11
C ALA A 237 -18.53 16.16 -33.32
N THR A 238 -18.01 17.06 -34.12
CA THR A 238 -17.01 16.80 -35.14
C THR A 238 -15.71 16.39 -34.47
N PRO A 239 -15.09 15.27 -34.82
CA PRO A 239 -13.79 14.89 -34.32
C PRO A 239 -12.68 15.47 -35.20
N GLU A 240 -12.25 16.68 -34.93
CA GLU A 240 -10.94 17.17 -35.35
C GLU A 240 -10.24 17.70 -34.12
N ASP A 241 -9.81 16.78 -33.25
CA ASP A 241 -8.81 17.07 -32.23
C ASP A 241 -7.43 16.72 -32.79
N THR A 242 -6.90 17.63 -33.62
CA THR A 242 -5.48 17.68 -33.93
C THR A 242 -4.77 18.07 -32.64
N GLY A 243 -4.51 17.06 -31.79
CA GLY A 243 -3.91 17.21 -30.47
C GLY A 243 -2.60 18.01 -30.53
N ASP A 244 -2.67 19.27 -30.18
CA ASP A 244 -1.52 20.14 -29.96
C ASP A 244 -0.58 19.45 -28.95
N PRO A 245 0.67 19.10 -29.35
CA PRO A 245 1.64 18.52 -28.42
C PRO A 245 1.97 19.44 -27.24
N ALA A 246 1.52 20.70 -27.25
CA ALA A 246 1.67 21.68 -26.18
C ALA A 246 0.73 21.46 -24.98
N ARG A 247 -0.33 20.64 -25.10
CA ARG A 247 -1.34 20.40 -24.03
C ARG A 247 -1.13 19.16 -23.17
N LYS A 248 0.04 18.53 -23.25
CA LYS A 248 0.32 17.36 -22.42
C LYS A 248 0.67 17.79 -21.01
N GLY A 249 -0.04 17.25 -20.00
CA GLY A 249 0.15 17.54 -18.59
C GLY A 249 1.52 17.14 -18.02
N THR A 250 1.72 17.38 -16.74
CA THR A 250 2.94 17.02 -16.00
C THR A 250 2.62 15.93 -15.00
N VAL A 251 3.52 14.96 -14.86
CA VAL A 251 3.46 13.94 -13.80
C VAL A 251 4.62 14.15 -12.83
N LEU A 252 4.29 14.34 -11.57
CA LEU A 252 5.25 14.28 -10.47
C LEU A 252 5.36 12.83 -10.01
N PHE A 253 6.53 12.26 -10.13
CA PHE A 253 6.79 10.87 -9.77
C PHE A 253 7.79 10.81 -8.61
N LEU A 254 7.28 10.61 -7.39
CA LEU A 254 8.08 10.54 -6.17
C LEU A 254 8.36 9.09 -5.80
N THR A 255 9.63 8.70 -5.79
CA THR A 255 10.10 7.40 -5.28
C THR A 255 10.68 7.58 -3.87
N ILE A 256 10.32 6.70 -2.96
CA ILE A 256 10.61 6.76 -1.54
C ILE A 256 11.26 5.44 -1.11
N ASN A 257 12.35 5.50 -0.35
CA ASN A 257 12.85 4.31 0.36
C ASN A 257 11.96 4.05 1.59
N HIS A 258 11.18 2.98 1.53
CA HIS A 258 10.17 2.66 2.56
C HIS A 258 10.77 2.25 3.91
N THR A 259 12.07 1.95 3.97
CA THR A 259 12.76 1.76 5.26
C THR A 259 12.73 3.02 6.12
N ALA A 260 12.78 4.19 5.49
CA ALA A 260 12.87 5.48 6.17
C ALA A 260 11.52 6.19 6.32
N LEU A 261 10.65 6.12 5.28
CA LEU A 261 9.47 6.96 5.14
C LEU A 261 8.30 6.16 4.56
N ASP A 262 7.09 6.53 4.95
CA ASP A 262 5.87 6.02 4.33
C ASP A 262 5.23 7.02 3.34
N GLY A 263 4.27 6.53 2.56
CA GLY A 263 3.57 7.33 1.55
C GLY A 263 2.84 8.54 2.12
N PRO A 264 2.03 8.41 3.19
CA PRO A 264 1.34 9.55 3.80
C PRO A 264 2.27 10.68 4.26
N ALA A 265 3.44 10.36 4.85
CA ALA A 265 4.43 11.36 5.24
C ALA A 265 4.97 12.15 4.04
N CYS A 266 5.32 11.45 2.97
CA CYS A 266 5.82 12.10 1.75
C CYS A 266 4.73 12.86 0.99
N LEU A 267 3.48 12.40 1.05
CA LEU A 267 2.35 13.16 0.51
C LEU A 267 2.16 14.50 1.23
N ARG A 268 2.39 14.56 2.55
CA ARG A 268 2.35 15.83 3.31
C ARG A 268 3.42 16.80 2.83
N VAL A 269 4.62 16.31 2.54
CA VAL A 269 5.71 17.15 1.99
C VAL A 269 5.36 17.66 0.58
N LEU A 270 4.76 16.82 -0.27
CA LEU A 270 4.26 17.23 -1.59
C LEU A 270 3.18 18.32 -1.48
N ALA A 271 2.28 18.21 -0.50
CA ALA A 271 1.25 19.23 -0.26
C ALA A 271 1.87 20.58 0.14
N THR A 272 2.90 20.58 1.00
CA THR A 272 3.65 21.78 1.36
C THR A 272 4.38 22.37 0.14
N ALA A 273 4.96 21.52 -0.71
CA ALA A 273 5.60 21.97 -1.94
C ALA A 273 4.60 22.59 -2.92
N ALA A 274 3.39 22.02 -3.02
CA ALA A 274 2.31 22.57 -3.85
C ALA A 274 1.86 23.96 -3.34
N GLU A 275 1.72 24.12 -2.03
CA GLU A 275 1.39 25.40 -1.40
C GLU A 275 2.46 26.47 -1.70
N LEU A 276 3.73 26.12 -1.49
CA LEU A 276 4.85 27.01 -1.76
C LEU A 276 5.01 27.37 -3.24
N TYR A 277 4.72 26.44 -4.12
CA TYR A 277 4.77 26.65 -5.56
C TYR A 277 3.59 27.50 -6.03
N GLY A 278 2.35 27.11 -5.67
CA GLY A 278 1.13 27.68 -6.23
C GLY A 278 0.56 28.88 -5.46
N GLY A 279 0.99 29.10 -4.22
CA GLY A 279 0.39 30.09 -3.32
C GLY A 279 -1.07 29.78 -2.97
N ARG A 280 -1.51 28.52 -3.16
CA ARG A 280 -2.86 28.04 -2.81
C ARG A 280 -2.82 27.29 -1.49
N ASP A 281 -3.91 27.33 -0.75
CA ASP A 281 -4.06 26.56 0.48
C ASP A 281 -4.13 25.05 0.17
N ASN A 282 -3.16 24.30 0.63
CA ASN A 282 -3.09 22.85 0.57
C ASN A 282 -3.19 22.20 1.96
N THR A 283 -3.71 22.94 2.94
CA THR A 283 -4.00 22.39 4.28
C THR A 283 -4.88 21.14 4.16
N PRO A 284 -4.60 20.11 4.94
CA PRO A 284 -5.37 18.86 4.86
C PRO A 284 -6.82 19.09 5.27
N SER A 285 -7.75 18.62 4.45
CA SER A 285 -9.16 18.62 4.84
C SER A 285 -9.36 17.74 6.06
N ALA A 286 -10.04 18.25 7.08
CA ALA A 286 -10.40 17.45 8.25
C ALA A 286 -11.20 16.22 7.80
N PRO A 287 -10.85 15.02 8.31
CA PRO A 287 -11.68 13.85 8.05
C PRO A 287 -13.08 14.09 8.62
N PRO A 288 -14.15 13.58 7.98
CA PRO A 288 -15.48 13.68 8.54
C PRO A 288 -15.48 13.05 9.94
N VAL A 289 -16.03 13.76 10.91
CA VAL A 289 -16.19 13.25 12.28
C VAL A 289 -17.05 12.00 12.19
N ARG A 290 -16.48 10.86 12.50
CA ARG A 290 -17.23 9.60 12.62
C ARG A 290 -17.76 9.52 14.04
N THR A 291 -19.06 9.39 14.17
CA THR A 291 -19.66 8.99 15.45
C THR A 291 -19.08 7.62 15.83
N PRO A 292 -18.56 7.43 17.05
CA PRO A 292 -18.12 6.12 17.49
C PRO A 292 -19.28 5.14 17.39
N ASP A 293 -19.18 4.17 16.46
CA ASP A 293 -20.15 3.08 16.39
C ASP A 293 -19.98 2.23 17.67
N THR A 294 -21.08 1.93 18.33
CA THR A 294 -21.10 0.96 19.44
C THR A 294 -20.56 -0.38 18.90
N PRO A 295 -19.54 -0.97 19.52
CA PRO A 295 -19.00 -2.24 19.05
C PRO A 295 -20.05 -3.34 19.13
N GLU A 296 -20.55 -3.80 18.01
CA GLU A 296 -21.36 -5.01 17.95
C GLU A 296 -20.44 -6.22 18.19
N PRO A 297 -20.80 -7.12 19.11
CA PRO A 297 -19.95 -8.28 19.40
C PRO A 297 -19.73 -9.09 18.12
N ALA A 298 -18.46 -9.39 17.81
CA ALA A 298 -18.09 -10.13 16.63
C ALA A 298 -18.73 -11.53 16.66
N SER A 299 -19.77 -11.73 15.86
CA SER A 299 -20.38 -13.03 15.67
C SER A 299 -19.46 -13.92 14.83
N GLY A 300 -18.94 -14.96 15.45
CA GLY A 300 -18.13 -15.97 14.79
C GLY A 300 -16.69 -16.05 15.29
N LYS A 301 -16.21 -17.27 15.46
CA LYS A 301 -14.83 -17.57 15.87
C LYS A 301 -13.89 -17.21 14.72
N ALA A 302 -13.00 -16.25 14.93
CA ALA A 302 -11.97 -15.91 13.93
C ALA A 302 -11.14 -17.16 13.61
N PRO A 303 -10.76 -17.41 12.34
CA PRO A 303 -9.88 -18.50 11.98
C PRO A 303 -8.58 -18.46 12.77
N SER A 304 -8.07 -19.66 13.15
CA SER A 304 -6.83 -19.78 13.93
C SER A 304 -5.66 -19.13 13.21
N THR A 305 -4.90 -18.28 13.92
CA THR A 305 -3.66 -17.66 13.41
C THR A 305 -2.51 -18.64 13.27
N TRP A 306 -2.60 -19.84 13.89
CA TRP A 306 -1.61 -20.89 13.80
C TRP A 306 -1.66 -21.67 12.48
N THR A 307 -2.79 -21.65 11.78
CA THR A 307 -2.89 -22.25 10.45
C THR A 307 -2.21 -21.33 9.42
N PRO A 308 -1.21 -21.82 8.66
CA PRO A 308 -0.63 -21.04 7.58
C PRO A 308 -1.71 -20.58 6.60
N PRO A 309 -1.74 -19.28 6.24
CA PRO A 309 -2.71 -18.78 5.28
C PRO A 309 -2.45 -19.31 3.87
N ALA A 310 -3.44 -19.20 3.00
CA ALA A 310 -3.24 -19.40 1.58
C ALA A 310 -2.15 -18.45 1.05
N ARG A 311 -1.40 -18.90 0.06
CA ARG A 311 -0.55 -18.06 -0.77
C ARG A 311 -1.33 -17.64 -2.01
N VAL A 312 -0.93 -16.56 -2.63
CA VAL A 312 -1.30 -16.31 -4.02
C VAL A 312 -0.66 -17.42 -4.85
N ALA A 313 -1.47 -18.15 -5.60
CA ALA A 313 -0.97 -19.24 -6.45
C ALA A 313 0.01 -18.66 -7.49
N PRO A 314 1.13 -19.36 -7.79
CA PRO A 314 2.00 -18.93 -8.87
C PRO A 314 1.25 -19.01 -10.21
N GLY A 315 1.44 -17.97 -11.02
CA GLY A 315 0.96 -17.94 -12.40
C GLY A 315 2.08 -18.27 -13.38
N SER A 316 2.37 -17.34 -14.28
CA SER A 316 3.43 -17.43 -15.30
C SER A 316 4.62 -16.53 -14.90
N PRO A 317 5.54 -16.98 -14.03
CA PRO A 317 6.64 -16.16 -13.55
C PRO A 317 7.53 -15.66 -14.69
N GLU A 318 8.06 -14.45 -14.52
CA GLU A 318 9.02 -13.88 -15.47
C GLU A 318 10.45 -14.30 -15.15
N ALA A 319 11.28 -14.42 -16.20
CA ALA A 319 12.69 -14.80 -16.02
C ALA A 319 13.52 -13.72 -15.31
N SER A 320 13.14 -12.44 -15.44
CA SER A 320 13.82 -11.33 -14.80
C SER A 320 13.28 -11.08 -13.38
N PRO A 321 14.16 -10.91 -12.38
CA PRO A 321 13.74 -10.61 -11.02
C PRO A 321 13.10 -9.21 -10.91
N GLY A 322 12.53 -8.91 -9.76
CA GLY A 322 11.95 -7.60 -9.46
C GLY A 322 10.43 -7.60 -9.40
N ASN A 323 9.84 -6.44 -9.56
CA ASN A 323 8.40 -6.28 -9.48
C ASN A 323 7.76 -5.89 -10.81
N GLY A 324 6.56 -6.41 -11.08
CA GLY A 324 5.63 -5.89 -12.06
C GLY A 324 4.65 -4.90 -11.43
N LEU A 325 4.07 -4.01 -12.25
CA LEU A 325 3.11 -2.99 -11.82
C LEU A 325 2.07 -2.74 -12.91
N ILE A 326 0.81 -2.72 -12.51
CA ILE A 326 -0.30 -2.18 -13.30
C ILE A 326 -0.98 -1.09 -12.49
N VAL A 327 -1.30 0.03 -13.14
CA VAL A 327 -2.12 1.10 -12.59
C VAL A 327 -3.37 1.29 -13.42
N THR A 328 -4.50 1.54 -12.76
CA THR A 328 -5.79 1.79 -13.43
C THR A 328 -6.63 2.78 -12.65
N GLU A 329 -7.58 3.41 -13.33
CA GLU A 329 -8.55 4.31 -12.74
C GLU A 329 -9.93 3.68 -12.79
N LEU A 330 -10.61 3.64 -11.65
CA LEU A 330 -11.91 3.03 -11.46
C LEU A 330 -12.91 4.06 -10.89
N GLY A 331 -14.18 3.73 -10.92
CA GLY A 331 -15.20 4.44 -10.15
C GLY A 331 -15.02 4.16 -8.65
N VAL A 332 -15.21 5.18 -7.80
CA VAL A 332 -15.33 4.93 -6.35
C VAL A 332 -16.58 4.08 -6.11
N PRO A 333 -16.46 2.92 -5.43
CA PRO A 333 -17.60 2.04 -5.26
C PRO A 333 -18.72 2.72 -4.47
N ARG A 334 -19.93 2.61 -4.99
CA ARG A 334 -21.13 3.13 -4.36
C ARG A 334 -21.52 2.25 -3.17
N ARG A 335 -22.09 2.85 -2.15
CA ARG A 335 -22.68 2.13 -1.03
C ARG A 335 -23.99 2.82 -0.64
N PRO A 336 -25.02 2.07 -0.23
CA PRO A 336 -26.26 2.65 0.27
C PRO A 336 -26.01 3.53 1.50
N LYS A 337 -26.80 4.58 1.65
CA LYS A 337 -26.75 5.46 2.83
C LYS A 337 -27.12 4.64 4.07
N GLY A 338 -26.30 4.74 5.12
CA GLY A 338 -26.52 3.95 6.35
C GLY A 338 -25.91 2.55 6.34
N SER A 339 -25.23 2.15 5.24
CA SER A 339 -24.54 0.84 5.19
C SER A 339 -23.59 0.64 6.38
N PRO A 340 -23.59 -0.55 7.02
CA PRO A 340 -22.72 -0.85 8.16
C PRO A 340 -21.25 -1.04 7.77
N TYR A 341 -20.92 -0.97 6.49
CA TYR A 341 -19.58 -1.15 5.93
C TYR A 341 -19.09 0.13 5.22
N THR A 342 -17.79 0.21 4.99
CA THR A 342 -17.11 1.34 4.35
C THR A 342 -16.55 0.95 2.97
N VAL A 343 -16.10 1.94 2.19
CA VAL A 343 -15.34 1.67 0.95
C VAL A 343 -14.13 0.78 1.21
N ASN A 344 -13.44 0.96 2.35
CA ASN A 344 -12.33 0.07 2.72
C ASN A 344 -12.77 -1.40 2.87
N ASP A 345 -13.97 -1.64 3.38
CA ASP A 345 -14.49 -3.00 3.55
C ASP A 345 -14.90 -3.62 2.21
N GLN A 346 -15.40 -2.80 1.26
CA GLN A 346 -15.64 -3.22 -0.13
C GLN A 346 -14.33 -3.60 -0.84
N LEU A 347 -13.28 -2.78 -0.72
CA LEU A 347 -11.94 -3.08 -1.26
C LEU A 347 -11.35 -4.35 -0.65
N MET A 348 -11.54 -4.55 0.66
CA MET A 348 -11.07 -5.74 1.37
C MET A 348 -11.80 -7.01 0.90
N ALA A 349 -13.13 -6.96 0.75
CA ALA A 349 -13.93 -8.07 0.24
C ALA A 349 -13.57 -8.39 -1.23
N ALA A 350 -13.43 -7.36 -2.08
CA ALA A 350 -13.01 -7.53 -3.46
C ALA A 350 -11.62 -8.17 -3.56
N THR A 351 -10.66 -7.75 -2.72
CA THR A 351 -9.32 -8.35 -2.66
C THR A 351 -9.38 -9.82 -2.22
N ALA A 352 -10.21 -10.16 -1.23
CA ALA A 352 -10.36 -11.54 -0.77
C ALA A 352 -10.95 -12.43 -1.88
N LEU A 353 -12.00 -11.96 -2.55
CA LEU A 353 -12.65 -12.68 -3.65
C LEU A 353 -11.74 -12.84 -4.87
N MET A 354 -11.01 -11.79 -5.24
CA MET A 354 -9.99 -11.82 -6.31
C MET A 354 -8.97 -12.93 -6.06
N VAL A 355 -8.35 -12.96 -4.88
CA VAL A 355 -7.32 -13.95 -4.56
C VAL A 355 -7.91 -15.36 -4.45
N ALA A 356 -9.10 -15.52 -3.88
CA ALA A 356 -9.77 -16.82 -3.80
C ALA A 356 -10.13 -17.35 -5.19
N HIS A 357 -10.57 -16.48 -6.10
CA HIS A 357 -10.87 -16.85 -7.48
C HIS A 357 -9.60 -17.27 -8.21
N TRP A 358 -8.57 -16.43 -8.22
CA TRP A 358 -7.26 -16.72 -8.78
C TRP A 358 -6.71 -18.07 -8.31
N ASN A 359 -6.72 -18.28 -7.00
CA ASN A 359 -6.22 -19.53 -6.40
C ASN A 359 -7.01 -20.76 -6.85
N ARG A 360 -8.33 -20.63 -7.05
CA ARG A 360 -9.20 -21.71 -7.54
C ARG A 360 -8.89 -22.05 -8.99
N GLU A 361 -8.72 -21.05 -9.86
CA GLU A 361 -8.34 -21.25 -11.26
C GLU A 361 -7.00 -21.98 -11.40
N HIS A 362 -6.08 -21.72 -10.45
CA HIS A 362 -4.76 -22.36 -10.41
C HIS A 362 -4.72 -23.64 -9.55
N GLY A 363 -5.87 -24.23 -9.21
CA GLY A 363 -5.95 -25.51 -8.49
C GLY A 363 -5.40 -25.49 -7.07
N ALA A 364 -5.20 -24.32 -6.45
CA ALA A 364 -4.72 -24.24 -5.09
C ALA A 364 -5.77 -24.71 -4.09
N ARG A 365 -5.32 -25.47 -3.07
CA ARG A 365 -6.23 -25.95 -2.02
C ARG A 365 -6.81 -24.79 -1.22
N PRO A 366 -8.12 -24.77 -0.93
CA PRO A 366 -8.73 -23.76 -0.08
C PRO A 366 -8.06 -23.71 1.30
N ARG A 367 -7.61 -22.51 1.69
CA ARG A 367 -7.03 -22.20 3.00
C ARG A 367 -7.50 -20.81 3.43
N PRO A 368 -7.46 -20.47 4.72
CA PRO A 368 -7.79 -19.13 5.17
C PRO A 368 -6.94 -18.06 4.45
N LEU A 369 -7.57 -17.01 3.96
CA LEU A 369 -6.89 -15.83 3.44
C LEU A 369 -6.57 -14.89 4.60
N ARG A 370 -5.38 -14.29 4.56
CA ARG A 370 -4.96 -13.28 5.53
C ARG A 370 -4.48 -12.04 4.78
N ILE A 371 -5.23 -10.96 4.90
CA ILE A 371 -4.94 -9.69 4.22
C ILE A 371 -4.35 -8.72 5.22
N THR A 372 -3.11 -8.28 4.99
CA THR A 372 -2.50 -7.20 5.78
C THR A 372 -3.07 -5.86 5.34
N MET A 373 -3.46 -5.04 6.30
CA MET A 373 -3.95 -3.68 6.08
C MET A 373 -3.13 -2.70 6.94
N PRO A 374 -2.44 -1.72 6.34
CA PRO A 374 -1.83 -0.61 7.07
C PRO A 374 -2.91 0.29 7.67
N VAL A 375 -2.71 0.72 8.91
CA VAL A 375 -3.56 1.69 9.60
C VAL A 375 -2.67 2.85 10.02
N ASP A 376 -3.00 4.04 9.58
CA ASP A 376 -2.32 5.27 9.99
C ASP A 376 -3.08 5.90 11.16
N ASP A 377 -2.48 5.87 12.33
CA ASP A 377 -3.04 6.40 13.57
C ASP A 377 -2.58 7.85 13.85
N ARG A 378 -1.77 8.45 12.95
CA ARG A 378 -1.30 9.83 13.10
C ARG A 378 -2.43 10.83 12.87
N PRO A 379 -2.43 11.95 13.62
CA PRO A 379 -3.33 13.05 13.31
C PRO A 379 -3.02 13.62 11.92
N ARG A 380 -4.05 13.79 11.09
CA ARG A 380 -3.93 14.35 9.75
C ARG A 380 -3.99 15.88 9.82
N GLY A 381 -3.02 16.49 10.49
CA GLY A 381 -2.88 17.93 10.61
C GLY A 381 -1.64 18.46 9.88
N THR A 382 -1.40 19.76 9.99
CA THR A 382 -0.16 20.40 9.52
C THR A 382 1.07 19.83 10.21
N ASP A 383 0.92 19.42 11.48
CA ASP A 383 2.00 18.91 12.33
C ASP A 383 2.12 17.38 12.30
N MET A 384 1.61 16.74 11.22
CA MET A 384 1.73 15.28 11.09
C MET A 384 3.19 14.84 11.15
N PRO A 385 3.56 13.92 12.07
CA PRO A 385 4.93 13.45 12.16
C PRO A 385 5.40 12.78 10.88
N ILE A 386 6.58 13.17 10.38
CA ILE A 386 7.23 12.55 9.23
C ILE A 386 8.00 11.30 9.68
N GLY A 387 7.91 10.23 8.91
CA GLY A 387 8.52 8.93 9.19
C GLY A 387 7.57 7.77 8.88
N ASN A 388 7.88 6.56 9.36
CA ASN A 388 7.00 5.40 9.27
C ASN A 388 6.01 5.41 10.45
N GLY A 389 4.78 5.83 10.20
CA GLY A 389 3.74 6.00 11.23
C GLY A 389 2.58 5.00 11.15
N THR A 390 2.62 4.07 10.19
CA THR A 390 1.55 3.08 10.02
C THR A 390 1.82 1.82 10.82
N ARG A 391 0.78 1.26 11.46
CA ARG A 391 0.81 -0.10 12.02
C ARG A 391 0.14 -1.09 11.07
N LEU A 392 0.57 -2.34 11.12
CA LEU A 392 0.02 -3.39 10.28
C LEU A 392 -0.98 -4.23 11.08
N VAL A 393 -2.18 -4.42 10.52
CA VAL A 393 -3.19 -5.33 11.06
C VAL A 393 -3.53 -6.39 10.02
N GLU A 394 -3.96 -7.57 10.48
CA GLU A 394 -4.30 -8.68 9.59
C GLU A 394 -5.77 -9.04 9.71
N VAL A 395 -6.48 -8.96 8.59
CA VAL A 395 -7.87 -9.40 8.46
C VAL A 395 -7.88 -10.82 7.88
N THR A 396 -8.46 -11.77 8.61
CA THR A 396 -8.49 -13.18 8.23
C THR A 396 -9.88 -13.56 7.73
N PHE A 397 -9.94 -14.33 6.65
CA PHE A 397 -11.15 -14.88 6.05
C PHE A 397 -11.04 -16.40 6.00
N ALA A 398 -12.03 -17.11 6.50
CA ALA A 398 -12.15 -18.55 6.29
C ALA A 398 -12.58 -18.84 4.83
N PRO A 399 -12.19 -19.97 4.24
CA PRO A 399 -12.50 -20.27 2.84
C PRO A 399 -14.00 -20.21 2.54
N GLU A 400 -14.84 -20.67 3.46
CA GLU A 400 -16.30 -20.69 3.36
C GLU A 400 -16.96 -19.31 3.47
N GLU A 401 -16.23 -18.31 3.93
CA GLU A 401 -16.73 -16.93 4.04
C GLU A 401 -16.53 -16.16 2.74
N VAL A 402 -15.58 -16.56 1.91
CA VAL A 402 -15.20 -15.86 0.68
C VAL A 402 -16.09 -16.34 -0.46
N ASP A 403 -17.35 -15.92 -0.41
CA ASP A 403 -18.40 -16.32 -1.33
C ASP A 403 -19.15 -15.09 -1.87
N ALA A 404 -19.02 -14.85 -3.18
CA ALA A 404 -19.68 -13.73 -3.85
C ALA A 404 -21.22 -13.81 -3.80
N SER A 405 -21.79 -15.03 -3.69
CA SER A 405 -23.24 -15.21 -3.57
C SER A 405 -23.80 -14.68 -2.23
N ARG A 406 -22.94 -14.55 -1.19
CA ARG A 406 -23.24 -14.04 0.14
C ARG A 406 -22.56 -12.69 0.41
N MET A 407 -22.50 -11.81 -0.60
CA MET A 407 -21.75 -10.56 -0.55
C MET A 407 -22.12 -9.68 0.65
N GLY A 408 -23.42 -9.51 0.94
CA GLY A 408 -23.86 -8.68 2.07
C GLY A 408 -23.37 -9.20 3.43
N GLU A 409 -23.29 -10.53 3.61
CA GLU A 409 -22.73 -11.14 4.81
C GLU A 409 -21.22 -10.94 4.89
N LEU A 410 -20.51 -11.16 3.79
CA LEU A 410 -19.07 -10.92 3.69
C LEU A 410 -18.71 -9.48 4.05
N LEU A 411 -19.44 -8.49 3.52
CA LEU A 411 -19.21 -7.08 3.80
C LEU A 411 -19.46 -6.73 5.28
N ARG A 412 -20.53 -7.22 5.90
CA ARG A 412 -20.81 -6.99 7.32
C ARG A 412 -19.74 -7.60 8.23
N ARG A 413 -19.35 -8.85 7.98
CA ARG A 413 -18.26 -9.51 8.72
C ARG A 413 -16.93 -8.79 8.57
N THR A 414 -16.61 -8.35 7.34
CA THR A 414 -15.40 -7.57 7.06
C THR A 414 -15.41 -6.27 7.86
N ALA A 415 -16.52 -5.53 7.85
CA ALA A 415 -16.66 -4.27 8.58
C ALA A 415 -16.48 -4.45 10.09
N THR A 416 -17.08 -5.48 10.67
CA THR A 416 -16.94 -5.79 12.10
C THR A 416 -15.48 -6.08 12.45
N ARG A 417 -14.78 -6.89 11.65
CA ARG A 417 -13.36 -7.23 11.86
C ARG A 417 -12.44 -6.03 11.70
N THR A 418 -12.60 -5.27 10.62
CA THR A 418 -11.74 -4.09 10.37
C THR A 418 -11.92 -3.03 11.44
N ARG A 419 -13.14 -2.84 11.96
CA ARG A 419 -13.46 -1.92 13.04
C ARG A 419 -12.78 -2.35 14.34
N ALA A 420 -12.94 -3.61 14.75
CA ALA A 420 -12.30 -4.18 15.93
C ALA A 420 -10.77 -4.09 15.87
N LEU A 421 -10.16 -4.35 14.69
CA LEU A 421 -8.71 -4.26 14.52
C LEU A 421 -8.19 -2.83 14.55
N LYS A 422 -8.96 -1.86 14.05
CA LYS A 422 -8.59 -0.44 14.08
C LYS A 422 -8.68 0.15 15.48
N SER A 423 -9.64 -0.29 16.30
CA SER A 423 -9.80 0.18 17.69
C SER A 423 -8.85 -0.48 18.68
N ALA A 424 -8.23 -1.61 18.32
CA ALA A 424 -7.28 -2.29 19.19
C ALA A 424 -5.97 -1.51 19.31
N ASP A 425 -5.58 -1.18 20.53
CA ASP A 425 -4.25 -0.60 20.80
C ASP A 425 -3.19 -1.70 20.68
N ARG A 426 -2.34 -1.61 19.66
CA ARG A 426 -1.28 -2.57 19.38
C ARG A 426 -0.02 -1.86 18.88
N PRO A 427 1.18 -2.33 19.30
CA PRO A 427 2.44 -1.83 18.72
C PRO A 427 2.48 -2.06 17.19
N GLN A 428 3.18 -1.19 16.47
CA GLN A 428 3.26 -1.22 14.99
C GLN A 428 3.66 -2.58 14.40
N LEU A 429 4.58 -3.30 15.03
CA LEU A 429 5.08 -4.61 14.59
C LEU A 429 4.81 -5.75 15.58
N GLY A 430 3.97 -5.51 16.61
CA GLY A 430 3.74 -6.47 17.68
C GLY A 430 4.85 -6.47 18.76
N HIS A 431 4.58 -7.14 19.89
CA HIS A 431 5.44 -7.10 21.07
C HIS A 431 6.83 -7.75 20.89
N GLY A 432 6.96 -8.72 19.95
CA GLY A 432 8.22 -9.42 19.70
C GLY A 432 9.28 -8.61 18.94
N ALA A 433 8.87 -7.56 18.21
CA ALA A 433 9.80 -6.78 17.38
C ALA A 433 10.83 -6.00 18.23
N ALA A 434 10.44 -5.54 19.41
CA ALA A 434 11.34 -4.85 20.34
C ALA A 434 12.51 -5.74 20.82
N LEU A 435 12.28 -7.05 20.97
CA LEU A 435 13.35 -8.00 21.31
C LEU A 435 14.36 -8.15 20.17
N LEU A 436 13.91 -8.16 18.91
CA LEU A 436 14.78 -8.29 17.73
C LEU A 436 15.65 -7.05 17.51
N THR A 437 15.25 -5.90 18.05
CA THR A 437 15.97 -4.64 17.91
C THR A 437 16.66 -4.19 19.19
N ALA A 438 16.61 -5.01 20.29
CA ALA A 438 17.30 -4.71 21.54
C ALA A 438 18.82 -4.59 21.31
N PRO A 439 19.48 -3.50 21.77
CA PRO A 439 20.88 -3.21 21.44
C PRO A 439 21.88 -4.02 22.29
N VAL A 440 21.58 -5.31 22.49
CA VAL A 440 22.42 -6.23 23.29
C VAL A 440 23.60 -6.74 22.47
N VAL A 441 23.36 -7.01 21.19
CA VAL A 441 24.35 -7.54 20.24
C VAL A 441 24.53 -6.62 19.04
N PRO A 442 25.62 -6.74 18.28
CA PRO A 442 25.84 -5.97 17.04
C PRO A 442 24.69 -6.10 16.04
N VAL A 443 24.41 -5.01 15.33
CA VAL A 443 23.30 -4.97 14.33
C VAL A 443 23.44 -6.03 13.25
N ALA A 444 24.68 -6.39 12.86
CA ALA A 444 24.92 -7.42 11.83
C ALA A 444 24.39 -8.80 12.26
N TRP A 445 24.53 -9.14 13.54
CA TRP A 445 24.01 -10.41 14.08
C TRP A 445 22.50 -10.38 14.19
N ARG A 446 21.93 -9.26 14.64
CA ARG A 446 20.46 -9.08 14.68
C ARG A 446 19.86 -9.14 13.27
N ALA A 447 20.53 -8.56 12.28
CA ALA A 447 20.09 -8.64 10.88
C ALA A 447 20.05 -10.11 10.40
N THR A 448 21.07 -10.90 10.73
CA THR A 448 21.11 -12.33 10.37
C THR A 448 19.99 -13.10 11.08
N ALA A 449 19.80 -12.88 12.38
CA ALA A 449 18.73 -13.50 13.16
C ALA A 449 17.35 -13.10 12.63
N THR A 450 17.12 -11.82 12.33
CA THR A 450 15.85 -11.33 11.77
C THR A 450 15.56 -11.94 10.40
N ARG A 451 16.55 -12.04 9.51
CA ARG A 451 16.39 -12.72 8.21
C ARG A 451 16.10 -14.20 8.37
N GLY A 452 16.79 -14.89 9.28
CA GLY A 452 16.54 -16.29 9.61
C GLY A 452 15.13 -16.52 10.14
N LEU A 453 14.70 -15.71 11.11
CA LEU A 453 13.34 -15.77 11.67
C LEU A 453 12.28 -15.48 10.61
N ARG A 454 12.50 -14.49 9.77
CA ARG A 454 11.58 -14.18 8.66
C ARG A 454 11.45 -15.35 7.68
N ARG A 455 12.55 -16.03 7.35
CA ARG A 455 12.51 -17.24 6.51
C ARG A 455 11.70 -18.34 7.19
N ALA A 456 11.97 -18.60 8.47
CA ALA A 456 11.24 -19.60 9.24
C ALA A 456 9.76 -19.27 9.38
N ALA A 457 9.42 -17.99 9.62
CA ALA A 457 8.05 -17.50 9.68
C ALA A 457 7.38 -17.33 8.30
N GLY A 458 8.13 -17.54 7.22
CA GLY A 458 7.64 -17.44 5.85
C GLY A 458 6.28 -18.07 5.62
N PRO A 459 6.01 -19.33 6.03
CA PRO A 459 4.72 -19.99 5.84
C PRO A 459 3.52 -19.22 6.45
N TRP A 460 3.74 -18.46 7.51
CA TRP A 460 2.70 -17.70 8.22
C TRP A 460 2.56 -16.25 7.76
N THR A 461 3.35 -15.80 6.79
CA THR A 461 3.18 -14.46 6.19
C THR A 461 1.81 -14.34 5.56
N SER A 462 1.18 -13.18 5.67
CA SER A 462 -0.12 -12.88 5.07
C SER A 462 -0.16 -13.14 3.56
N THR A 463 -1.34 -13.43 3.03
CA THR A 463 -1.58 -13.76 1.62
C THR A 463 -1.27 -12.58 0.70
N VAL A 464 -1.79 -11.40 1.04
CA VAL A 464 -1.71 -10.18 0.24
C VAL A 464 -1.69 -8.94 1.15
N LEU A 465 -1.14 -7.83 0.68
CA LEU A 465 -1.26 -6.52 1.31
C LEU A 465 -2.34 -5.70 0.58
N LEU A 466 -3.28 -5.13 1.31
CA LEU A 466 -4.17 -4.09 0.81
C LEU A 466 -3.85 -2.77 1.53
N SER A 467 -3.24 -1.84 0.81
CA SER A 467 -2.93 -0.49 1.29
C SER A 467 -3.93 0.50 0.75
N ASN A 468 -4.93 0.85 1.54
CA ASN A 468 -5.91 1.86 1.17
C ASN A 468 -5.55 3.20 1.82
N ILE A 469 -5.04 4.13 1.02
CA ILE A 469 -4.73 5.51 1.44
C ILE A 469 -6.02 6.30 1.73
N GLY A 470 -7.13 5.87 1.13
CA GLY A 470 -8.42 6.54 1.22
C GLY A 470 -8.48 7.79 0.34
N ARG A 471 -9.37 8.71 0.70
CA ARG A 471 -9.46 10.00 0.01
C ARG A 471 -8.22 10.82 0.33
N ILE A 472 -7.54 11.32 -0.72
CA ILE A 472 -6.40 12.22 -0.56
C ILE A 472 -6.88 13.48 0.15
N PRO A 473 -6.34 13.80 1.35
CA PRO A 473 -6.82 14.93 2.16
C PRO A 473 -6.31 16.28 1.66
N TYR A 474 -5.36 16.30 0.74
CA TYR A 474 -4.71 17.50 0.21
C TYR A 474 -5.26 17.84 -1.15
N ALA A 475 -5.38 19.14 -1.44
CA ALA A 475 -5.79 19.63 -2.75
C ALA A 475 -4.74 19.33 -3.83
N LEU A 476 -3.46 19.33 -3.48
CA LEU A 476 -2.31 19.26 -4.39
C LEU A 476 -2.47 20.25 -5.55
N ASP A 477 -2.77 21.50 -5.20
CA ASP A 477 -3.01 22.60 -6.14
C ASP A 477 -1.71 23.40 -6.30
N PHE A 478 -1.13 23.34 -7.49
CA PHE A 478 0.10 24.02 -7.86
C PHE A 478 -0.12 25.38 -8.52
N GLY A 479 -1.31 25.98 -8.39
CA GLY A 479 -1.65 27.27 -8.96
C GLY A 479 -2.20 27.20 -10.39
N GLU A 480 -2.35 28.36 -11.03
CA GLU A 480 -3.12 28.48 -12.28
C GLU A 480 -2.48 27.76 -13.48
N GLU A 481 -1.16 27.84 -13.61
CA GLU A 481 -0.43 27.25 -14.75
C GLU A 481 -0.34 25.73 -14.69
N ALA A 482 -0.10 25.19 -13.51
CA ALA A 482 0.06 23.75 -13.30
C ALA A 482 -1.26 23.06 -12.97
N GLY A 483 -2.15 23.79 -12.31
CA GLY A 483 -3.45 23.32 -11.90
C GLY A 483 -3.42 22.41 -10.68
N ARG A 484 -4.57 21.82 -10.40
CA ARG A 484 -4.80 20.89 -9.30
C ARG A 484 -4.64 19.45 -9.79
N ALA A 485 -4.08 18.59 -8.94
CA ALA A 485 -3.98 17.17 -9.21
C ALA A 485 -5.36 16.55 -9.48
N HIS A 486 -5.49 15.88 -10.62
CA HIS A 486 -6.71 15.16 -11.00
C HIS A 486 -6.60 13.65 -10.77
N ALA A 487 -5.38 13.11 -10.69
CA ALA A 487 -5.15 11.71 -10.38
C ALA A 487 -3.92 11.53 -9.47
N VAL A 488 -4.00 10.60 -8.52
CA VAL A 488 -2.91 10.27 -7.61
C VAL A 488 -2.89 8.76 -7.38
N TRP A 489 -1.83 8.10 -7.83
CA TRP A 489 -1.57 6.68 -7.55
C TRP A 489 -0.52 6.52 -6.48
N PHE A 490 -0.68 5.46 -5.70
CA PHE A 490 0.34 4.97 -4.78
C PHE A 490 0.70 3.55 -5.14
N SER A 491 1.95 3.16 -4.93
CA SER A 491 2.34 1.77 -5.01
C SER A 491 3.23 1.40 -3.83
N ALA A 492 2.82 0.40 -3.08
CA ALA A 492 3.58 -0.15 -1.96
C ALA A 492 4.38 -1.39 -2.39
N PRO A 493 5.47 -1.75 -1.68
CA PRO A 493 6.32 -2.88 -2.05
C PRO A 493 5.56 -4.20 -2.12
N ALA A 494 5.86 -5.00 -3.15
CA ALA A 494 5.44 -6.39 -3.25
C ALA A 494 6.68 -7.27 -3.28
N ARG A 495 6.89 -8.05 -2.23
CA ARG A 495 8.04 -8.94 -2.11
C ARG A 495 7.65 -10.30 -1.61
N THR A 496 8.43 -11.30 -1.96
CA THR A 496 8.28 -12.64 -1.46
C THR A 496 8.51 -12.69 0.06
N PRO A 497 7.78 -13.54 0.80
CA PRO A 497 6.87 -14.61 0.35
C PRO A 497 5.41 -14.18 0.12
N ARG A 498 5.02 -12.92 0.27
CA ARG A 498 3.65 -12.42 -0.01
C ARG A 498 3.41 -12.30 -1.52
N GLY A 499 4.28 -11.60 -2.20
CA GLY A 499 4.35 -11.52 -3.66
C GLY A 499 3.30 -10.67 -4.37
N LEU A 500 2.26 -10.18 -3.67
CA LEU A 500 1.21 -9.31 -4.26
C LEU A 500 0.82 -8.20 -3.30
N THR A 501 0.66 -7.00 -3.84
CA THR A 501 0.18 -5.82 -3.12
C THR A 501 -0.87 -5.08 -3.96
N VAL A 502 -2.00 -4.77 -3.34
CA VAL A 502 -3.06 -3.91 -3.86
C VAL A 502 -2.97 -2.57 -3.16
N THR A 503 -2.83 -1.48 -3.90
CA THR A 503 -2.83 -0.13 -3.32
C THR A 503 -3.92 0.70 -3.96
N THR A 504 -4.68 1.44 -3.14
CA THR A 504 -5.76 2.30 -3.62
C THR A 504 -5.69 3.69 -2.99
N ALA A 505 -6.05 4.71 -3.78
CA ALA A 505 -6.25 6.08 -3.32
C ALA A 505 -7.44 6.69 -4.06
N SER A 506 -8.09 7.71 -3.50
CA SER A 506 -9.18 8.41 -4.18
C SER A 506 -8.85 9.88 -4.35
N THR A 507 -8.99 10.40 -5.57
CA THR A 507 -8.78 11.81 -5.92
C THR A 507 -9.82 12.21 -6.96
N ALA A 508 -10.34 13.43 -6.87
CA ALA A 508 -11.32 13.98 -7.83
C ALA A 508 -12.54 13.07 -8.11
N GLY A 509 -12.99 12.30 -7.10
CA GLY A 509 -14.14 11.40 -7.24
C GLY A 509 -13.84 10.07 -7.96
N ARG A 510 -12.58 9.80 -8.26
CA ARG A 510 -12.10 8.55 -8.89
C ARG A 510 -11.28 7.73 -7.91
N LEU A 511 -11.27 6.42 -8.11
CA LEU A 511 -10.45 5.46 -7.38
C LEU A 511 -9.24 5.07 -8.24
N HIS A 512 -8.05 5.31 -7.74
CA HIS A 512 -6.80 4.98 -8.40
C HIS A 512 -6.25 3.69 -7.79
N LEU A 513 -6.19 2.64 -8.59
CA LEU A 513 -5.72 1.31 -8.22
C LEU A 513 -4.31 1.08 -8.76
N ALA A 514 -3.42 0.56 -7.92
CA ALA A 514 -2.15 -0.01 -8.34
C ALA A 514 -2.04 -1.45 -7.83
N LEU A 515 -1.78 -2.39 -8.73
CA LEU A 515 -1.38 -3.76 -8.42
C LEU A 515 0.11 -3.88 -8.67
N ARG A 516 0.85 -4.29 -7.64
CA ARG A 516 2.29 -4.58 -7.72
C ARG A 516 2.52 -6.03 -7.29
N TRP A 517 3.32 -6.74 -8.05
CA TRP A 517 3.62 -8.14 -7.76
C TRP A 517 5.09 -8.48 -7.93
N SER A 518 5.51 -9.58 -7.31
CA SER A 518 6.83 -10.18 -7.54
C SER A 518 6.81 -10.92 -8.88
N ARG A 519 7.75 -10.62 -9.77
CA ARG A 519 7.89 -11.31 -11.07
C ARG A 519 8.27 -12.76 -10.92
N SER A 520 8.90 -13.14 -9.81
CA SER A 520 9.16 -14.54 -9.48
C SER A 520 7.89 -15.35 -9.20
N LEU A 521 6.74 -14.69 -9.03
CA LEU A 521 5.45 -15.31 -8.72
C LEU A 521 4.46 -15.20 -9.88
N LEU A 522 4.37 -14.04 -10.52
CA LEU A 522 3.35 -13.66 -11.51
C LEU A 522 3.98 -12.93 -12.68
N GLY A 523 3.46 -13.17 -13.89
CA GLY A 523 3.79 -12.41 -15.08
C GLY A 523 2.85 -11.22 -15.32
N HIS A 524 3.09 -10.49 -16.41
CA HIS A 524 2.29 -9.32 -16.77
C HIS A 524 0.83 -9.69 -17.08
N GLY A 525 0.60 -10.76 -17.83
CA GLY A 525 -0.75 -11.26 -18.13
C GLY A 525 -1.52 -11.65 -16.87
N ASP A 526 -0.82 -12.25 -15.89
CA ASP A 526 -1.40 -12.60 -14.59
C ASP A 526 -1.83 -11.35 -13.81
N GLY A 527 -0.97 -10.30 -13.84
CA GLY A 527 -1.28 -9.00 -13.22
C GLY A 527 -2.51 -8.34 -13.86
N ALA A 528 -2.67 -8.42 -15.18
CA ALA A 528 -3.83 -7.91 -15.90
C ALA A 528 -5.10 -8.69 -15.51
N HIS A 529 -5.04 -10.01 -15.46
CA HIS A 529 -6.17 -10.84 -15.04
C HIS A 529 -6.58 -10.57 -13.57
N LEU A 530 -5.61 -10.43 -12.67
CA LEU A 530 -5.88 -10.05 -11.28
C LEU A 530 -6.55 -8.67 -11.17
N ARG A 531 -6.15 -7.69 -12.00
CA ARG A 531 -6.83 -6.38 -12.09
C ARG A 531 -8.30 -6.57 -12.49
N ASP A 532 -8.57 -7.36 -13.52
CA ASP A 532 -9.92 -7.58 -14.03
C ASP A 532 -10.80 -8.31 -12.98
N LEU A 533 -10.25 -9.31 -12.29
CA LEU A 533 -10.92 -9.96 -11.18
C LEU A 533 -11.22 -9.00 -10.02
N PHE A 534 -10.26 -8.10 -9.69
CA PHE A 534 -10.47 -7.11 -8.64
C PHE A 534 -11.60 -6.14 -9.01
N GLU A 535 -11.61 -5.63 -10.23
CA GLU A 535 -12.64 -4.74 -10.76
C GLU A 535 -14.01 -5.42 -10.77
N HIS A 536 -14.09 -6.65 -11.28
CA HIS A 536 -15.30 -7.46 -11.28
C HIS A 536 -15.89 -7.58 -9.87
N TYR A 537 -15.09 -7.99 -8.89
CA TYR A 537 -15.57 -8.15 -7.52
C TYR A 537 -15.86 -6.83 -6.81
N LEU A 538 -15.14 -5.76 -7.14
CA LEU A 538 -15.44 -4.43 -6.63
C LEU A 538 -16.83 -3.96 -7.12
N HIS A 539 -17.16 -4.18 -8.39
CA HIS A 539 -18.51 -3.94 -8.92
C HIS A 539 -19.56 -4.79 -8.21
N ALA A 540 -19.29 -6.08 -8.00
CA ALA A 540 -20.22 -6.97 -7.30
C ALA A 540 -20.52 -6.53 -5.85
N THR A 541 -19.63 -5.76 -5.19
CA THR A 541 -19.92 -5.18 -3.86
C THR A 541 -20.99 -4.09 -3.88
N GLN A 542 -21.35 -3.58 -5.06
CA GLN A 542 -22.32 -2.48 -5.23
C GLN A 542 -23.72 -2.97 -5.60
N GLU A 543 -23.84 -4.19 -6.17
CA GLU A 543 -25.04 -4.66 -6.89
C GLU A 543 -26.18 -5.17 -6.00
N ARG A 544 -26.04 -5.24 -4.68
CA ARG A 544 -27.06 -5.88 -3.84
C ARG A 544 -27.69 -5.00 -2.78
N GLU A 545 -28.69 -4.24 -3.22
CA GLU A 545 -29.89 -3.94 -2.39
C GLU A 545 -31.14 -3.68 -3.24
N ALA A 546 -31.11 -4.00 -4.56
CA ALA A 546 -32.28 -3.81 -5.42
C ALA A 546 -33.32 -4.96 -5.37
N THR A 547 -33.06 -6.05 -4.63
CA THR A 547 -33.92 -7.24 -4.62
C THR A 547 -34.22 -7.75 -3.21
N GLY A 548 -34.66 -6.85 -2.32
CA GLY A 548 -35.07 -7.17 -0.97
C GLY A 548 -36.08 -6.14 -0.48
N GLY A 549 -37.19 -6.04 -1.19
CA GLY A 549 -38.40 -5.34 -0.74
C GLY A 549 -39.50 -6.34 -0.44
#